data_5c2dd59dd227fe898b8dba6117cfdff7
#
_entry.id   5c2dd59dd227fe898b8dba6117cfdff7
#
_cell.length_a   1.000
_cell.length_b   1.000
_cell.length_c   1.000
_cell.angle_alpha   90.00
_cell.angle_beta   90.00
_cell.angle_gamma   90.00
#
_symmetry.space_group_name_H-M   'P 1'
#
loop_
_entity.id
_entity.type
_entity.pdbx_description
1 polymer ?
#
loop_
_entity_poly.entity_id
_entity_poly.type
_entity_poly.pdbx_seq_one_letter_code
_entity_poly.pdbx_strand_id
1 'polypeptide(L)'
;MFRKRSCKDLGMVDQQRSETYETRLTTIQLGTHRVDFCAPTQVNSKTPILVMHDGGNLLVSRDETWNGQNWAIIDSLEAGLVSAELQPVVVGVHTGDGTSRYNELAPRNIVDAFDDAYSMIPAGVVLESKVSLANEYQDFLAFEVLPEIAMRLGIELDPSRTAIGGSSMGGLASIFGLARNPQVFGTALAFSTHWPFGWSKAVELLIDGLPQVGSNHRVWLDAGNTELDAAYPPFHYEAIDRLQSRGWLRDRDFEARVYAGTGHQEKYWAERWPDAVNWWLSASPR
;
A
#
# COMPACT_ATOMS: atom_id res chain seq x y z
N MET A 1 44.49 -1.14 52.22
CA MET A 1 43.33 -1.97 52.56
C MET A 1 42.12 -1.44 51.81
N PHE A 2 41.92 -1.82 50.52
CA PHE A 2 40.87 -1.30 49.67
C PHE A 2 39.73 -2.37 49.65
N ARG A 3 38.56 -2.01 50.17
CA ARG A 3 37.34 -2.80 50.10
C ARG A 3 36.76 -2.71 48.69
N LYS A 4 36.67 -3.86 48.01
CA LYS A 4 35.89 -4.06 46.80
C LYS A 4 34.40 -3.91 47.15
N ARG A 5 33.72 -2.91 46.55
CA ARG A 5 32.25 -2.86 46.52
C ARG A 5 31.72 -3.82 45.48
N SER A 6 30.82 -4.69 45.90
CA SER A 6 30.10 -5.67 45.10
C SER A 6 29.06 -4.97 44.23
N CYS A 7 29.06 -5.23 42.93
CA CYS A 7 27.97 -4.93 42.00
C CYS A 7 26.80 -5.89 42.23
N LYS A 8 25.96 -5.58 43.18
CA LYS A 8 24.64 -6.21 43.33
C LYS A 8 23.70 -5.15 43.90
N ASP A 9 23.12 -4.35 43.04
CA ASP A 9 21.87 -3.58 43.24
C ASP A 9 21.61 -2.77 41.96
N LEU A 10 21.49 -3.47 40.83
CA LEU A 10 20.76 -2.97 39.67
C LEU A 10 19.38 -3.62 39.75
N GLY A 11 18.41 -2.83 40.22
CA GLY A 11 17.03 -3.22 40.28
C GLY A 11 16.58 -3.79 38.94
N MET A 12 16.00 -4.98 38.98
CA MET A 12 15.22 -5.52 37.87
C MET A 12 14.10 -4.54 37.57
N VAL A 13 14.29 -3.73 36.56
CA VAL A 13 13.17 -3.09 35.88
C VAL A 13 12.38 -4.24 35.29
N ASP A 14 11.21 -4.48 35.86
CA ASP A 14 10.22 -5.37 35.33
C ASP A 14 9.91 -4.87 33.92
N GLN A 15 10.53 -5.52 32.93
CA GLN A 15 10.15 -5.35 31.51
C GLN A 15 8.77 -5.96 31.39
N GLN A 16 7.73 -5.16 31.68
CA GLN A 16 6.43 -5.37 31.06
C GLN A 16 6.73 -5.43 29.56
N ARG A 17 6.69 -6.63 28.97
CA ARG A 17 6.65 -6.81 27.52
C ARG A 17 5.47 -5.98 27.04
N SER A 18 5.74 -4.80 26.51
CA SER A 18 4.71 -4.05 25.81
C SER A 18 4.22 -5.00 24.70
N GLU A 19 2.93 -5.19 24.59
CA GLU A 19 2.36 -5.94 23.49
C GLU A 19 2.81 -5.22 22.19
N THR A 20 3.60 -5.94 21.39
CA THR A 20 4.14 -5.44 20.13
C THR A 20 3.12 -5.62 19.00
N TYR A 21 3.27 -4.92 17.91
CA TYR A 21 2.46 -5.16 16.70
C TYR A 21 2.59 -6.60 16.19
N GLU A 22 3.77 -7.21 16.31
CA GLU A 22 4.01 -8.58 15.90
C GLU A 22 3.12 -9.58 16.67
N THR A 23 2.89 -9.37 17.97
CA THR A 23 2.03 -10.24 18.78
C THR A 23 0.54 -10.09 18.44
N ARG A 24 0.19 -9.10 17.62
CA ARG A 24 -1.18 -8.82 17.16
C ARG A 24 -1.40 -9.14 15.70
N LEU A 25 -0.41 -9.73 15.03
CA LEU A 25 -0.58 -10.21 13.67
C LEU A 25 -1.62 -11.32 13.64
N THR A 26 -2.68 -11.07 12.90
CA THR A 26 -3.78 -12.02 12.69
C THR A 26 -3.84 -12.44 11.23
N THR A 27 -4.00 -13.71 11.00
CA THR A 27 -4.23 -14.30 9.67
C THR A 27 -5.64 -14.83 9.59
N ILE A 28 -6.36 -14.51 8.53
CA ILE A 28 -7.67 -15.07 8.21
C ILE A 28 -7.69 -15.52 6.74
N GLN A 29 -8.65 -16.39 6.42
CA GLN A 29 -8.95 -16.79 5.05
C GLN A 29 -10.29 -16.18 4.64
N LEU A 30 -10.31 -15.43 3.54
CA LEU A 30 -11.53 -14.89 2.94
C LEU A 30 -11.58 -15.34 1.48
N GLY A 31 -12.58 -16.14 1.14
CA GLY A 31 -12.64 -16.80 -0.17
C GLY A 31 -11.35 -17.57 -0.44
N THR A 32 -10.70 -17.28 -1.55
CA THR A 32 -9.43 -17.90 -1.95
C THR A 32 -8.20 -17.14 -1.44
N HIS A 33 -8.39 -15.97 -0.80
CA HIS A 33 -7.30 -15.11 -0.38
C HIS A 33 -6.97 -15.30 1.10
N ARG A 34 -5.69 -15.38 1.38
CA ARG A 34 -5.16 -15.16 2.72
C ARG A 34 -5.08 -13.67 2.99
N VAL A 35 -5.49 -13.27 4.17
CA VAL A 35 -5.44 -11.88 4.63
C VAL A 35 -4.69 -11.85 5.97
N ASP A 36 -3.58 -11.15 6.01
CA ASP A 36 -2.84 -10.89 7.22
C ASP A 36 -3.10 -9.43 7.65
N PHE A 37 -3.34 -9.17 8.94
CA PHE A 37 -3.48 -7.80 9.41
C PHE A 37 -2.86 -7.61 10.78
N CYS A 38 -2.36 -6.40 11.02
CA CYS A 38 -1.87 -5.96 12.32
C CYS A 38 -2.61 -4.68 12.76
N ALA A 39 -2.87 -4.58 14.05
CA ALA A 39 -3.60 -3.47 14.64
C ALA A 39 -2.78 -2.76 15.71
N PRO A 40 -2.96 -1.43 15.91
CA PRO A 40 -2.35 -0.71 17.02
C PRO A 40 -2.88 -1.21 18.38
N THR A 41 -2.17 -0.86 19.45
CA THR A 41 -2.54 -1.25 20.83
C THR A 41 -3.93 -0.76 21.21
N GLN A 42 -4.30 0.42 20.74
CA GLN A 42 -5.62 1.00 20.99
C GLN A 42 -6.35 1.15 19.66
N VAL A 43 -7.42 0.41 19.50
CA VAL A 43 -8.34 0.51 18.35
C VAL A 43 -9.64 1.10 18.84
N ASN A 44 -10.22 1.99 18.06
CA ASN A 44 -11.55 2.56 18.29
C ASN A 44 -12.31 2.71 16.95
N SER A 45 -13.53 3.18 16.99
CA SER A 45 -14.37 3.29 15.80
C SER A 45 -13.80 4.22 14.72
N LYS A 46 -12.82 5.07 15.06
CA LYS A 46 -12.18 6.03 14.14
C LYS A 46 -10.77 5.62 13.69
N THR A 47 -10.29 4.46 14.10
CA THR A 47 -8.96 3.97 13.71
C THR A 47 -8.86 3.86 12.20
N PRO A 48 -7.82 4.46 11.56
CA PRO A 48 -7.64 4.35 10.12
C PRO A 48 -7.33 2.91 9.67
N ILE A 49 -7.74 2.56 8.46
CA ILE A 49 -7.42 1.26 7.83
C ILE A 49 -6.70 1.49 6.51
N LEU A 50 -5.56 0.82 6.34
CA LEU A 50 -4.81 0.72 5.10
C LEU A 50 -4.85 -0.72 4.60
N VAL A 51 -5.53 -0.97 3.49
CA VAL A 51 -5.45 -2.26 2.80
C VAL A 51 -4.36 -2.21 1.73
N MET A 52 -3.50 -3.22 1.69
CA MET A 52 -2.37 -3.29 0.77
C MET A 52 -2.37 -4.59 -0.02
N HIS A 53 -2.01 -4.49 -1.29
CA HIS A 53 -1.78 -5.63 -2.18
C HIS A 53 -0.50 -6.38 -1.80
N ASP A 54 -0.37 -7.61 -2.31
CA ASP A 54 0.83 -8.44 -2.13
C ASP A 54 1.19 -8.70 -0.65
N GLY A 55 0.18 -9.11 0.14
CA GLY A 55 0.28 -9.28 1.59
C GLY A 55 1.44 -10.13 2.10
N GLY A 56 2.01 -11.00 1.25
CA GLY A 56 3.08 -11.92 1.60
C GLY A 56 4.41 -11.25 1.96
N ASN A 57 4.67 -10.04 1.49
CA ASN A 57 5.95 -9.34 1.69
C ASN A 57 5.84 -8.02 2.48
N LEU A 58 4.72 -7.79 3.19
CA LEU A 58 4.46 -6.52 3.85
C LEU A 58 4.85 -6.50 5.33
N LEU A 59 4.27 -7.40 6.11
CA LEU A 59 4.22 -7.29 7.57
C LEU A 59 5.38 -7.99 8.26
N VAL A 60 5.68 -9.21 7.89
CA VAL A 60 6.75 -10.02 8.45
C VAL A 60 7.54 -10.72 7.36
N SER A 61 8.84 -10.93 7.60
CA SER A 61 9.66 -11.75 6.72
C SER A 61 9.25 -13.21 6.86
N ARG A 62 8.97 -13.87 5.74
CA ARG A 62 8.68 -15.30 5.63
C ARG A 62 9.56 -15.91 4.55
N ASP A 63 9.72 -17.21 4.55
CA ASP A 63 10.48 -17.95 3.51
C ASP A 63 9.89 -17.75 2.11
N GLU A 64 8.61 -17.35 2.04
CA GLU A 64 7.85 -17.09 0.81
C GLU A 64 8.03 -15.66 0.26
N THR A 65 8.75 -14.77 0.99
CA THR A 65 8.94 -13.40 0.53
C THR A 65 9.82 -13.33 -0.71
N TRP A 66 9.47 -12.48 -1.64
CA TRP A 66 10.26 -12.23 -2.85
C TRP A 66 11.67 -11.76 -2.47
N ASN A 67 12.69 -12.49 -2.92
CA ASN A 67 14.11 -12.22 -2.61
C ASN A 67 14.46 -12.14 -1.11
N GLY A 68 13.64 -12.69 -0.21
CA GLY A 68 13.88 -12.63 1.23
C GLY A 68 13.74 -11.23 1.83
N GLN A 69 13.14 -10.28 1.11
CA GLN A 69 12.90 -8.91 1.56
C GLN A 69 11.42 -8.69 1.89
N ASN A 70 11.17 -7.75 2.78
CA ASN A 70 9.82 -7.28 3.09
C ASN A 70 9.79 -5.76 3.29
N TRP A 71 8.58 -5.20 3.42
CA TRP A 71 8.40 -3.77 3.65
C TRP A 71 8.65 -3.33 5.09
N ALA A 72 8.96 -4.24 6.00
CA ALA A 72 9.22 -3.96 7.41
C ALA A 72 8.16 -3.03 8.04
N ILE A 73 6.89 -3.22 7.70
CA ILE A 73 5.80 -2.33 8.17
C ILE A 73 5.67 -2.39 9.68
N ILE A 74 5.71 -3.59 10.28
CA ILE A 74 5.64 -3.75 11.74
C ILE A 74 6.83 -3.05 12.40
N ASP A 75 8.05 -3.25 11.89
CA ASP A 75 9.24 -2.59 12.42
C ASP A 75 9.13 -1.07 12.36
N SER A 76 8.59 -0.52 11.27
CA SER A 76 8.37 0.91 11.10
C SER A 76 7.35 1.48 12.09
N LEU A 77 6.27 0.74 12.36
CA LEU A 77 5.25 1.11 13.34
C LEU A 77 5.80 1.06 14.77
N GLU A 78 6.56 0.01 15.11
CA GLU A 78 7.18 -0.17 16.43
C GLU A 78 8.30 0.84 16.69
N ALA A 79 9.04 1.23 15.66
CA ALA A 79 10.04 2.29 15.74
C ALA A 79 9.43 3.71 15.85
N GLY A 80 8.11 3.83 15.79
CA GLY A 80 7.42 5.13 15.89
C GLY A 80 7.63 6.03 14.67
N LEU A 81 7.95 5.47 13.51
CA LEU A 81 8.12 6.24 12.26
C LEU A 81 6.79 6.77 11.72
N VAL A 82 5.67 6.18 12.15
CA VAL A 82 4.31 6.70 11.94
C VAL A 82 3.81 7.28 13.26
N SER A 83 3.16 8.44 13.22
CA SER A 83 2.65 9.12 14.42
C SER A 83 1.78 8.19 15.28
N ALA A 84 2.11 8.02 16.55
CA ALA A 84 1.47 7.06 17.44
C ALA A 84 -0.05 7.32 17.65
N GLU A 85 -0.48 8.58 17.58
CA GLU A 85 -1.90 8.94 17.74
C GLU A 85 -2.77 8.50 16.55
N LEU A 86 -2.13 8.24 15.40
CA LEU A 86 -2.80 8.00 14.13
C LEU A 86 -2.40 6.68 13.47
N GLN A 87 -1.78 5.76 14.22
CA GLN A 87 -1.34 4.49 13.63
C GLN A 87 -2.53 3.71 13.07
N PRO A 88 -2.44 3.24 11.80
CA PRO A 88 -3.52 2.52 11.16
C PRO A 88 -3.51 1.03 11.50
N VAL A 89 -4.64 0.38 11.31
CA VAL A 89 -4.67 -1.05 11.02
C VAL A 89 -4.13 -1.24 9.60
N VAL A 90 -3.13 -2.10 9.46
CA VAL A 90 -2.58 -2.46 8.13
C VAL A 90 -3.02 -3.87 7.78
N VAL A 91 -3.65 -3.99 6.62
CA VAL A 91 -4.23 -5.23 6.10
C VAL A 91 -3.50 -5.61 4.82
N GLY A 92 -2.80 -6.72 4.82
CA GLY A 92 -2.13 -7.28 3.65
C GLY A 92 -2.96 -8.38 3.02
N VAL A 93 -3.42 -8.19 1.80
CA VAL A 93 -4.15 -9.21 1.04
C VAL A 93 -3.18 -9.92 0.12
N HIS A 94 -3.03 -11.24 0.33
CA HIS A 94 -2.16 -12.05 -0.51
C HIS A 94 -2.82 -12.22 -1.88
N THR A 95 -2.18 -11.68 -2.90
CA THR A 95 -2.50 -11.97 -4.29
C THR A 95 -1.95 -13.34 -4.66
N GLY A 96 -2.46 -13.94 -5.70
CA GLY A 96 -1.86 -15.14 -6.28
C GLY A 96 -0.43 -14.87 -6.75
N ASP A 97 0.23 -15.90 -7.26
CA ASP A 97 1.53 -15.81 -7.91
C ASP A 97 1.40 -15.73 -9.44
N GLY A 98 2.47 -15.34 -10.11
CA GLY A 98 2.56 -15.34 -11.56
C GLY A 98 1.32 -14.73 -12.24
N THR A 99 0.64 -15.53 -13.07
CA THR A 99 -0.53 -15.12 -13.85
C THR A 99 -1.69 -14.66 -12.99
N SER A 100 -1.97 -15.33 -11.86
CA SER A 100 -3.07 -14.97 -10.95
C SER A 100 -2.90 -13.57 -10.41
N ARG A 101 -1.71 -13.22 -9.95
CA ARG A 101 -1.39 -11.87 -9.46
C ARG A 101 -1.64 -10.80 -10.52
N TYR A 102 -1.18 -11.04 -11.75
CA TYR A 102 -1.40 -10.06 -12.82
C TYR A 102 -2.89 -9.91 -13.16
N ASN A 103 -3.64 -11.00 -13.20
CA ASN A 103 -5.08 -10.94 -13.45
C ASN A 103 -5.83 -10.09 -12.41
N GLU A 104 -5.43 -10.16 -11.14
CA GLU A 104 -6.03 -9.39 -10.04
C GLU A 104 -5.57 -7.93 -10.02
N LEU A 105 -4.31 -7.65 -10.35
CA LEU A 105 -3.73 -6.31 -10.23
C LEU A 105 -3.73 -5.49 -11.53
N ALA A 106 -3.96 -6.11 -12.69
CA ALA A 106 -3.99 -5.41 -13.97
C ALA A 106 -5.32 -4.67 -14.19
N PRO A 107 -5.36 -3.33 -14.13
CA PRO A 107 -6.59 -2.56 -14.26
C PRO A 107 -7.33 -2.90 -15.56
N ARG A 108 -8.62 -3.23 -15.46
CA ARG A 108 -9.43 -3.70 -16.58
C ARG A 108 -9.46 -2.72 -17.75
N ASN A 109 -9.57 -1.44 -17.47
CA ASN A 109 -9.59 -0.38 -18.48
C ASN A 109 -8.28 -0.27 -19.27
N ILE A 110 -7.13 -0.62 -18.65
CA ILE A 110 -5.86 -0.69 -19.37
C ILE A 110 -5.83 -1.94 -20.25
N VAL A 111 -6.21 -3.09 -19.71
CA VAL A 111 -6.25 -4.35 -20.47
C VAL A 111 -7.15 -4.24 -21.71
N ASP A 112 -8.31 -3.61 -21.57
CA ASP A 112 -9.26 -3.43 -22.67
C ASP A 112 -8.78 -2.40 -23.73
N ALA A 113 -7.85 -1.48 -23.35
CA ALA A 113 -7.32 -0.48 -24.26
C ALA A 113 -6.22 -1.00 -25.20
N PHE A 114 -5.68 -2.20 -24.93
CA PHE A 114 -4.59 -2.78 -25.71
C PHE A 114 -4.94 -4.21 -26.14
N ASP A 115 -4.82 -4.48 -27.45
CA ASP A 115 -4.97 -5.84 -27.98
C ASP A 115 -3.91 -6.80 -27.44
N ASP A 116 -2.77 -6.26 -26.96
CA ASP A 116 -1.59 -7.00 -26.53
C ASP A 116 -0.98 -6.43 -25.22
N ALA A 117 -1.84 -5.98 -24.29
CA ALA A 117 -1.42 -5.41 -23.00
C ALA A 117 -0.52 -6.36 -22.20
N TYR A 118 -0.67 -7.64 -22.41
CA TYR A 118 0.09 -8.68 -21.72
C TYR A 118 1.52 -8.90 -22.28
N SER A 119 1.85 -8.37 -23.46
CA SER A 119 3.23 -8.41 -23.95
C SER A 119 4.20 -7.53 -23.16
N MET A 120 3.64 -6.65 -22.28
CA MET A 120 4.41 -5.74 -21.43
C MET A 120 4.77 -6.35 -20.08
N ILE A 121 4.39 -7.60 -19.82
CA ILE A 121 4.72 -8.31 -18.59
C ILE A 121 6.16 -8.83 -18.68
N PRO A 122 6.91 -8.83 -17.55
CA PRO A 122 8.28 -9.34 -17.55
C PRO A 122 8.41 -10.74 -18.14
N ALA A 123 9.46 -10.98 -18.89
CA ALA A 123 9.74 -12.28 -19.50
C ALA A 123 9.72 -13.40 -18.44
N GLY A 124 8.91 -14.41 -18.67
CA GLY A 124 8.74 -15.56 -17.75
C GLY A 124 7.35 -15.67 -17.13
N VAL A 125 6.52 -14.64 -17.21
CA VAL A 125 5.10 -14.76 -16.84
C VAL A 125 4.30 -15.15 -18.08
N VAL A 126 3.77 -16.36 -18.09
CA VAL A 126 2.90 -16.86 -19.16
C VAL A 126 1.46 -16.59 -18.77
N LEU A 127 0.80 -15.69 -19.48
CA LEU A 127 -0.63 -15.44 -19.28
C LEU A 127 -1.44 -16.39 -20.17
N GLU A 128 -2.13 -17.31 -19.56
CA GLU A 128 -2.98 -18.28 -20.27
C GLU A 128 -4.26 -17.67 -20.85
N SER A 129 -4.64 -16.47 -20.37
CA SER A 129 -5.83 -15.76 -20.86
C SER A 129 -5.74 -14.25 -20.64
N LYS A 130 -6.35 -13.46 -21.54
CA LYS A 130 -6.52 -12.00 -21.41
C LYS A 130 -7.66 -11.66 -20.42
N VAL A 131 -7.71 -12.32 -19.26
CA VAL A 131 -8.77 -12.10 -18.28
C VAL A 131 -8.25 -11.26 -17.14
N SER A 132 -8.60 -9.96 -17.14
CA SER A 132 -8.43 -9.15 -15.94
C SER A 132 -9.56 -9.45 -14.95
N LEU A 133 -9.20 -9.81 -13.73
CA LEU A 133 -10.08 -9.96 -12.57
C LEU A 133 -10.01 -8.73 -11.65
N ALA A 134 -9.42 -7.63 -12.12
CA ALA A 134 -9.17 -6.47 -11.28
C ALA A 134 -10.46 -5.84 -10.74
N ASN A 135 -11.56 -5.89 -11.48
CA ASN A 135 -12.85 -5.41 -11.00
C ASN A 135 -13.31 -6.19 -9.79
N GLU A 136 -13.36 -7.52 -9.94
CA GLU A 136 -13.80 -8.47 -8.92
C GLU A 136 -12.89 -8.40 -7.69
N TYR A 137 -11.58 -8.28 -7.91
CA TYR A 137 -10.60 -8.15 -6.83
C TYR A 137 -10.76 -6.83 -6.06
N GLN A 138 -10.95 -5.69 -6.73
CA GLN A 138 -11.19 -4.42 -6.06
C GLN A 138 -12.52 -4.40 -5.29
N ASP A 139 -13.56 -5.03 -5.83
CA ASP A 139 -14.83 -5.18 -5.14
C ASP A 139 -14.71 -6.10 -3.93
N PHE A 140 -13.95 -7.19 -4.03
CA PHE A 140 -13.63 -8.07 -2.90
C PHE A 140 -12.92 -7.30 -1.77
N LEU A 141 -11.92 -6.46 -2.08
CA LEU A 141 -11.26 -5.62 -1.07
C LEU A 141 -12.24 -4.67 -0.38
N ALA A 142 -13.09 -4.01 -1.18
CA ALA A 142 -13.99 -2.96 -0.71
C ALA A 142 -15.19 -3.52 0.08
N PHE A 143 -15.75 -4.65 -0.34
CA PHE A 143 -17.05 -5.12 0.15
C PHE A 143 -16.99 -6.44 0.94
N GLU A 144 -15.84 -7.11 0.97
CA GLU A 144 -15.65 -8.32 1.78
C GLU A 144 -14.51 -8.14 2.80
N VAL A 145 -13.29 -7.79 2.35
CA VAL A 145 -12.12 -7.68 3.24
C VAL A 145 -12.30 -6.55 4.26
N LEU A 146 -12.53 -5.32 3.81
CA LEU A 146 -12.64 -4.17 4.72
C LEU A 146 -13.80 -4.31 5.71
N PRO A 147 -15.04 -4.69 5.31
CA PRO A 147 -16.11 -4.90 6.26
C PRO A 147 -15.82 -5.97 7.30
N GLU A 148 -15.18 -7.08 6.92
CA GLU A 148 -14.80 -8.14 7.86
C GLU A 148 -13.79 -7.66 8.89
N ILE A 149 -12.74 -6.96 8.47
CA ILE A 149 -11.74 -6.39 9.39
C ILE A 149 -12.36 -5.32 10.29
N ALA A 150 -13.17 -4.43 9.74
CA ALA A 150 -13.85 -3.37 10.48
C ALA A 150 -14.79 -3.94 11.55
N MET A 151 -15.58 -4.97 11.20
CA MET A 151 -16.47 -5.67 12.14
C MET A 151 -15.67 -6.33 13.29
N ARG A 152 -14.59 -7.03 12.99
CA ARG A 152 -13.75 -7.70 14.00
C ARG A 152 -13.13 -6.74 14.99
N LEU A 153 -12.78 -5.55 14.54
CA LEU A 153 -12.05 -4.55 15.32
C LEU A 153 -12.96 -3.43 15.89
N GLY A 154 -14.25 -3.42 15.55
CA GLY A 154 -15.18 -2.38 15.99
C GLY A 154 -14.90 -1.01 15.36
N ILE A 155 -14.44 -1.00 14.10
CA ILE A 155 -14.11 0.22 13.35
C ILE A 155 -15.29 0.59 12.44
N GLU A 156 -15.61 1.88 12.38
CA GLU A 156 -16.56 2.44 11.42
C GLU A 156 -15.81 2.82 10.13
N LEU A 157 -16.17 2.19 9.02
CA LEU A 157 -15.57 2.51 7.72
C LEU A 157 -15.96 3.92 7.30
N ASP A 158 -14.94 4.71 6.95
CA ASP A 158 -15.08 6.08 6.49
C ASP A 158 -14.01 6.31 5.40
N PRO A 159 -14.38 6.73 4.18
CA PRO A 159 -13.42 6.93 3.11
C PRO A 159 -12.25 7.84 3.51
N SER A 160 -12.49 8.87 4.31
CA SER A 160 -11.44 9.79 4.76
C SER A 160 -10.34 9.12 5.60
N ARG A 161 -10.62 7.95 6.16
CA ARG A 161 -9.73 7.15 7.01
C ARG A 161 -9.43 5.76 6.42
N THR A 162 -9.86 5.50 5.19
CA THR A 162 -9.63 4.23 4.50
C THR A 162 -8.75 4.46 3.29
N ALA A 163 -7.58 3.80 3.28
CA ALA A 163 -6.64 3.87 2.17
C ALA A 163 -6.40 2.50 1.54
N ILE A 164 -6.01 2.54 0.26
CA ILE A 164 -5.54 1.37 -0.50
C ILE A 164 -4.12 1.63 -0.96
N GLY A 165 -3.24 0.62 -0.92
CA GLY A 165 -1.83 0.82 -1.29
C GLY A 165 -1.15 -0.42 -1.85
N GLY A 166 -0.01 -0.19 -2.51
CA GLY A 166 0.85 -1.24 -3.03
C GLY A 166 1.90 -0.71 -3.99
N SER A 167 2.83 -1.59 -4.39
CA SER A 167 3.91 -1.24 -5.30
C SER A 167 3.76 -1.86 -6.67
N SER A 168 4.44 -1.29 -7.66
CA SER A 168 4.51 -1.87 -9.00
C SER A 168 3.11 -2.02 -9.63
N MET A 169 2.70 -3.23 -10.00
CA MET A 169 1.32 -3.54 -10.40
C MET A 169 0.32 -3.20 -9.30
N GLY A 170 0.70 -3.37 -8.01
CA GLY A 170 -0.12 -2.94 -6.87
C GLY A 170 -0.31 -1.42 -6.80
N GLY A 171 0.64 -0.63 -7.30
CA GLY A 171 0.48 0.82 -7.47
C GLY A 171 -0.60 1.17 -8.50
N LEU A 172 -0.60 0.50 -9.67
CA LEU A 172 -1.68 0.64 -10.66
C LEU A 172 -3.03 0.24 -10.07
N ALA A 173 -3.06 -0.92 -9.40
CA ALA A 173 -4.27 -1.46 -8.77
C ALA A 173 -4.82 -0.53 -7.67
N SER A 174 -3.94 0.17 -6.93
CA SER A 174 -4.35 1.13 -5.88
C SER A 174 -5.04 2.36 -6.46
N ILE A 175 -4.49 2.95 -7.53
CA ILE A 175 -5.10 4.07 -8.23
C ILE A 175 -6.44 3.64 -8.85
N PHE A 176 -6.47 2.46 -9.47
CA PHE A 176 -7.68 1.88 -10.05
C PHE A 176 -8.75 1.59 -8.98
N GLY A 177 -8.36 1.05 -7.82
CA GLY A 177 -9.25 0.77 -6.70
C GLY A 177 -9.92 2.02 -6.14
N LEU A 178 -9.16 3.11 -5.98
CA LEU A 178 -9.70 4.42 -5.61
C LEU A 178 -10.69 4.94 -6.64
N ALA A 179 -10.36 4.85 -7.93
CA ALA A 179 -11.25 5.29 -9.02
C ALA A 179 -12.54 4.47 -9.08
N ARG A 180 -12.45 3.15 -8.83
CA ARG A 180 -13.60 2.23 -8.89
C ARG A 180 -14.53 2.33 -7.69
N ASN A 181 -13.96 2.41 -6.48
CA ASN A 181 -14.69 2.38 -5.22
C ASN A 181 -14.43 3.65 -4.36
N PRO A 182 -14.67 4.87 -4.89
CA PRO A 182 -14.36 6.11 -4.20
C PRO A 182 -15.22 6.32 -2.94
N GLN A 183 -16.35 5.63 -2.83
CA GLN A 183 -17.19 5.62 -1.63
C GLN A 183 -16.60 4.80 -0.47
N VAL A 184 -15.55 4.00 -0.73
CA VAL A 184 -14.87 3.17 0.26
C VAL A 184 -13.46 3.68 0.51
N PHE A 185 -12.71 3.94 -0.55
CA PHE A 185 -11.32 4.41 -0.47
C PHE A 185 -11.26 5.94 -0.64
N GLY A 186 -10.71 6.63 0.33
CA GLY A 186 -10.44 8.06 0.23
C GLY A 186 -9.01 8.37 -0.24
N THR A 187 -8.08 7.42 -0.11
CA THR A 187 -6.68 7.64 -0.48
C THR A 187 -6.08 6.42 -1.17
N ALA A 188 -5.32 6.65 -2.24
CA ALA A 188 -4.45 5.65 -2.86
C ALA A 188 -2.98 5.96 -2.55
N LEU A 189 -2.22 4.95 -2.07
CA LEU A 189 -0.78 5.02 -1.83
C LEU A 189 -0.07 4.14 -2.86
N ALA A 190 0.41 4.75 -3.94
CA ALA A 190 0.97 4.06 -5.09
C ALA A 190 2.50 4.21 -5.15
N PHE A 191 3.21 3.12 -4.84
CA PHE A 191 4.67 3.07 -4.78
C PHE A 191 5.23 2.48 -6.06
N SER A 192 6.25 3.12 -6.65
CA SER A 192 6.91 2.66 -7.87
C SER A 192 5.91 2.08 -8.89
N THR A 193 4.87 2.86 -9.19
CA THR A 193 3.75 2.44 -10.05
C THR A 193 4.26 1.94 -11.40
N HIS A 194 3.88 0.73 -11.80
CA HIS A 194 4.38 0.09 -13.02
C HIS A 194 3.72 0.67 -14.29
N TRP A 195 3.96 1.95 -14.55
CA TRP A 195 3.45 2.66 -15.72
C TRP A 195 3.75 1.98 -17.07
N PRO A 196 4.90 1.24 -17.25
CA PRO A 196 5.14 0.49 -18.47
C PRO A 196 4.06 -0.54 -18.83
N PHE A 197 3.21 -0.94 -17.88
CA PHE A 197 1.99 -1.68 -18.18
C PHE A 197 0.92 -0.76 -18.78
N GLY A 198 1.13 -0.27 -19.98
CA GLY A 198 0.23 0.64 -20.73
C GLY A 198 0.79 2.02 -20.99
N TRP A 199 2.01 2.33 -20.50
CA TRP A 199 2.74 3.57 -20.80
C TRP A 199 1.89 4.83 -20.52
N SER A 200 1.97 5.86 -21.35
CA SER A 200 1.16 7.08 -21.22
C SER A 200 -0.36 6.81 -21.25
N LYS A 201 -0.79 5.73 -21.92
CA LYS A 201 -2.21 5.36 -21.91
C LYS A 201 -2.68 4.87 -20.54
N ALA A 202 -1.84 4.17 -19.78
CA ALA A 202 -2.13 3.82 -18.41
C ALA A 202 -2.25 5.05 -17.53
N VAL A 203 -1.34 6.02 -17.68
CA VAL A 203 -1.42 7.32 -16.97
C VAL A 203 -2.75 8.00 -17.27
N GLU A 204 -3.11 8.12 -18.55
CA GLU A 204 -4.37 8.71 -18.98
C GLU A 204 -5.58 8.04 -18.32
N LEU A 205 -5.70 6.72 -18.52
CA LEU A 205 -6.87 5.96 -18.06
C LEU A 205 -7.04 5.96 -16.55
N LEU A 206 -5.95 5.88 -15.79
CA LEU A 206 -6.00 5.84 -14.33
C LEU A 206 -6.22 7.21 -13.73
N ILE A 207 -5.50 8.24 -14.20
CA ILE A 207 -5.64 9.57 -13.64
C ILE A 207 -6.99 10.20 -14.01
N ASP A 208 -7.47 10.01 -15.25
CA ASP A 208 -8.80 10.50 -15.65
C ASP A 208 -9.96 9.76 -14.97
N GLY A 209 -9.73 8.51 -14.60
CA GLY A 209 -10.69 7.72 -13.81
C GLY A 209 -10.87 8.18 -12.37
N LEU A 210 -9.93 8.95 -11.82
CA LEU A 210 -10.02 9.44 -10.44
C LEU A 210 -11.24 10.34 -10.23
N PRO A 211 -11.77 10.43 -8.99
CA PRO A 211 -12.87 11.32 -8.63
C PRO A 211 -12.62 12.78 -9.02
N GLN A 212 -13.67 13.58 -9.03
CA GLN A 212 -13.55 15.01 -9.29
C GLN A 212 -12.77 15.71 -8.19
N VAL A 213 -12.04 16.77 -8.56
CA VAL A 213 -11.35 17.63 -7.59
C VAL A 213 -12.33 18.17 -6.55
N GLY A 214 -11.91 18.23 -5.29
CA GLY A 214 -12.77 18.69 -4.18
C GLY A 214 -13.63 17.60 -3.54
N SER A 215 -13.58 16.35 -4.04
CA SER A 215 -14.27 15.20 -3.44
C SER A 215 -13.56 14.60 -2.21
N ASN A 216 -12.53 15.25 -1.68
CA ASN A 216 -11.69 14.84 -0.55
C ASN A 216 -10.89 13.56 -0.78
N HIS A 217 -10.75 13.12 -2.03
CA HIS A 217 -9.87 12.00 -2.38
C HIS A 217 -8.43 12.46 -2.53
N ARG A 218 -7.49 11.57 -2.23
CA ARG A 218 -6.06 11.87 -2.22
C ARG A 218 -5.25 10.76 -2.89
N VAL A 219 -4.12 11.13 -3.50
CA VAL A 219 -3.22 10.17 -4.15
C VAL A 219 -1.77 10.47 -3.77
N TRP A 220 -1.08 9.48 -3.24
CA TRP A 220 0.37 9.45 -3.14
C TRP A 220 0.95 8.72 -4.33
N LEU A 221 1.93 9.32 -4.99
CA LEU A 221 2.71 8.71 -6.05
C LEU A 221 4.19 8.78 -5.68
N ASP A 222 4.91 7.67 -5.79
CA ASP A 222 6.37 7.73 -5.73
C ASP A 222 7.03 6.82 -6.76
N ALA A 223 8.32 7.06 -6.98
CA ALA A 223 9.18 6.20 -7.74
C ALA A 223 10.64 6.37 -7.29
N GLY A 224 11.45 5.35 -7.52
CA GLY A 224 12.90 5.49 -7.59
C GLY A 224 13.35 6.03 -8.96
N ASN A 225 14.65 5.97 -9.21
CA ASN A 225 15.22 6.33 -10.52
C ASN A 225 16.36 5.40 -10.95
N THR A 226 16.48 4.24 -10.33
CA THR A 226 17.46 3.20 -10.65
C THR A 226 16.78 1.87 -10.92
N GLU A 227 17.49 0.90 -11.42
CA GLU A 227 16.96 -0.44 -11.72
C GLU A 227 15.73 -0.35 -12.66
N LEU A 228 14.66 -1.06 -12.36
CA LEU A 228 13.41 -1.01 -13.12
C LEU A 228 12.75 0.38 -13.03
N ASP A 229 12.89 1.05 -11.90
CA ASP A 229 12.34 2.40 -11.69
C ASP A 229 13.03 3.47 -12.57
N ALA A 230 14.18 3.17 -13.16
CA ALA A 230 14.83 4.10 -14.08
C ALA A 230 13.96 4.50 -15.31
N ALA A 231 13.00 3.64 -15.66
CA ALA A 231 12.05 3.91 -16.74
C ALA A 231 10.80 4.69 -16.32
N TYR A 232 10.56 4.89 -15.00
CA TYR A 232 9.29 5.43 -14.49
C TYR A 232 9.17 6.95 -14.46
N PRO A 233 10.25 7.75 -14.23
CA PRO A 233 10.12 9.18 -14.06
C PRO A 233 9.36 9.91 -15.19
N PRO A 234 9.48 9.60 -16.48
CA PRO A 234 8.71 10.28 -17.51
C PRO A 234 7.21 10.16 -17.31
N PHE A 235 6.72 8.95 -16.98
CA PHE A 235 5.31 8.68 -16.75
C PHE A 235 4.83 9.23 -15.39
N HIS A 236 5.72 9.22 -14.41
CA HIS A 236 5.47 9.84 -13.12
C HIS A 236 5.23 11.35 -13.25
N TYR A 237 6.06 12.06 -14.04
CA TYR A 237 5.85 13.47 -14.33
C TYR A 237 4.59 13.71 -15.16
N GLU A 238 4.30 12.86 -16.14
CA GLU A 238 3.06 12.93 -16.92
C GLU A 238 1.82 12.79 -16.00
N ALA A 239 1.87 11.88 -15.01
CA ALA A 239 0.79 11.74 -14.03
C ALA A 239 0.62 13.01 -13.18
N ILE A 240 1.72 13.64 -12.76
CA ILE A 240 1.70 14.92 -12.03
C ILE A 240 1.04 16.02 -12.88
N ASP A 241 1.49 16.20 -14.12
CA ASP A 241 0.98 17.22 -15.03
C ASP A 241 -0.52 17.01 -15.29
N ARG A 242 -0.95 15.75 -15.40
CA ARG A 242 -2.34 15.40 -15.63
C ARG A 242 -3.21 15.64 -14.40
N LEU A 243 -2.75 15.32 -13.19
CA LEU A 243 -3.43 15.67 -11.94
C LEU A 243 -3.61 17.19 -11.82
N GLN A 244 -2.54 17.95 -12.05
CA GLN A 244 -2.58 19.42 -12.00
C GLN A 244 -3.53 20.02 -13.04
N SER A 245 -3.53 19.50 -14.27
CA SER A 245 -4.45 19.97 -15.33
C SER A 245 -5.92 19.67 -15.02
N ARG A 246 -6.20 18.67 -14.20
CA ARG A 246 -7.53 18.37 -13.65
C ARG A 246 -7.88 19.22 -12.43
N GLY A 247 -6.98 20.10 -11.97
CA GLY A 247 -7.19 21.00 -10.84
C GLY A 247 -6.85 20.39 -9.48
N TRP A 248 -6.23 19.21 -9.44
CA TRP A 248 -5.72 18.64 -8.20
C TRP A 248 -4.52 19.44 -7.70
N LEU A 249 -4.49 19.75 -6.42
CA LEU A 249 -3.42 20.56 -5.81
C LEU A 249 -2.44 19.64 -5.10
N ARG A 250 -1.13 19.83 -5.42
CA ARG A 250 -0.05 19.17 -4.72
C ARG A 250 -0.07 19.53 -3.23
N ASP A 251 0.47 18.69 -2.39
CA ASP A 251 0.48 18.77 -0.92
C ASP A 251 -0.91 18.65 -0.26
N ARG A 252 -1.99 18.86 -1.02
CA ARG A 252 -3.36 18.77 -0.54
C ARG A 252 -4.07 17.51 -1.05
N ASP A 253 -4.26 17.42 -2.36
CA ASP A 253 -5.02 16.36 -3.02
C ASP A 253 -4.09 15.24 -3.50
N PHE A 254 -2.84 15.58 -3.82
CA PHE A 254 -1.82 14.58 -4.13
C PHE A 254 -0.43 14.99 -3.64
N GLU A 255 0.40 14.00 -3.42
CA GLU A 255 1.85 14.15 -3.25
C GLU A 255 2.55 13.23 -4.27
N ALA A 256 3.67 13.69 -4.80
CA ALA A 256 4.44 12.93 -5.78
C ALA A 256 5.94 13.13 -5.56
N ARG A 257 6.68 12.03 -5.39
CA ARG A 257 8.11 12.07 -5.07
C ARG A 257 8.92 11.14 -5.96
N VAL A 258 10.14 11.58 -6.32
CA VAL A 258 11.17 10.73 -6.93
C VAL A 258 12.33 10.62 -5.94
N TYR A 259 12.60 9.41 -5.46
CA TYR A 259 13.68 9.12 -4.53
C TYR A 259 14.93 8.73 -5.29
N ALA A 260 15.88 9.66 -5.37
CA ALA A 260 17.12 9.48 -6.14
C ALA A 260 17.99 8.36 -5.56
N GLY A 261 18.52 7.50 -6.44
CA GLY A 261 19.40 6.39 -6.05
C GLY A 261 18.67 5.16 -5.52
N THR A 262 17.35 5.17 -5.49
CA THR A 262 16.54 4.00 -5.09
C THR A 262 15.93 3.30 -6.31
N GLY A 263 15.62 2.01 -6.16
CA GLY A 263 15.11 1.16 -7.23
C GLY A 263 13.83 0.42 -6.85
N HIS A 264 13.54 -0.64 -7.61
CA HIS A 264 12.30 -1.41 -7.54
C HIS A 264 12.42 -2.60 -6.59
N GLN A 265 12.53 -2.33 -5.28
CA GLN A 265 12.72 -3.38 -4.28
C GLN A 265 12.03 -3.02 -2.96
N GLU A 266 11.64 -4.06 -2.20
CA GLU A 266 10.94 -3.95 -0.93
C GLU A 266 11.69 -3.08 0.09
N LYS A 267 13.02 -3.19 0.15
CA LYS A 267 13.84 -2.36 1.06
C LYS A 267 13.66 -0.86 0.84
N TYR A 268 13.52 -0.43 -0.41
CA TYR A 268 13.32 0.99 -0.73
C TYR A 268 11.88 1.42 -0.46
N TRP A 269 10.90 0.53 -0.68
CA TRP A 269 9.51 0.80 -0.30
C TRP A 269 9.34 0.84 1.22
N ALA A 270 10.05 0.00 1.97
CA ALA A 270 10.11 0.05 3.42
C ALA A 270 10.57 1.43 3.95
N GLU A 271 11.63 2.00 3.34
CA GLU A 271 12.14 3.31 3.69
C GLU A 271 11.15 4.46 3.38
N ARG A 272 10.34 4.31 2.34
CA ARG A 272 9.39 5.34 1.85
C ARG A 272 7.99 5.23 2.46
N TRP A 273 7.62 4.05 2.91
CA TRP A 273 6.29 3.77 3.44
C TRP A 273 5.87 4.71 4.59
N PRO A 274 6.71 5.02 5.59
CA PRO A 274 6.35 5.96 6.65
C PRO A 274 6.01 7.36 6.16
N ASP A 275 6.71 7.85 5.14
CA ASP A 275 6.44 9.15 4.53
C ASP A 275 5.02 9.21 3.93
N ALA A 276 4.66 8.17 3.16
CA ALA A 276 3.35 8.08 2.52
C ALA A 276 2.21 7.98 3.55
N VAL A 277 2.40 7.17 4.58
CA VAL A 277 1.38 6.98 5.63
C VAL A 277 1.23 8.24 6.49
N ASN A 278 2.33 8.89 6.88
CA ASN A 278 2.28 10.15 7.61
C ASN A 278 1.59 11.25 6.78
N TRP A 279 1.86 11.34 5.48
CA TRP A 279 1.18 12.28 4.59
C TRP A 279 -0.32 11.98 4.50
N TRP A 280 -0.73 10.72 4.38
CA TRP A 280 -2.13 10.34 4.38
C TRP A 280 -2.81 10.74 5.69
N LEU A 281 -2.21 10.40 6.84
CA LEU A 281 -2.79 10.61 8.16
C LEU A 281 -2.73 12.08 8.62
N SER A 282 -1.88 12.92 8.02
CA SER A 282 -1.79 14.35 8.33
C SER A 282 -2.94 15.18 7.72
N ALA A 283 -3.80 14.57 6.91
CA ALA A 283 -4.93 15.27 6.33
C ALA A 283 -5.90 15.73 7.43
N SER A 284 -6.04 17.04 7.58
CA SER A 284 -7.12 17.60 8.40
C SER A 284 -8.47 17.24 7.75
N PRO A 285 -9.45 16.71 8.50
CA PRO A 285 -10.82 16.58 8.01
C PRO A 285 -11.32 17.94 7.52
N ARG A 286 -11.94 17.97 6.35
CA ARG A 286 -12.61 19.18 5.83
C ARG A 286 -14.01 19.30 6.39
#